data_e9665d15ef68601ea8f69fe94a296c4e
#
_entry.id   e9665d15ef68601ea8f69fe94a296c4e
#
_cell.length_a   1.000
_cell.length_b   1.000
_cell.length_c   1.000
_cell.angle_alpha   90.00
_cell.angle_beta   90.00
_cell.angle_gamma   90.00
#
_symmetry.space_group_name_H-M   'P 1'
#
loop_
_entity.id
_entity.type
_entity.pdbx_description
1 polymer ?
#
loop_
_entity_poly.entity_id
_entity_poly.type
_entity_poly.pdbx_seq_one_letter_code
_entity_poly.pdbx_strand_id
1 'polypeptide(L)'
;MAVMWRRKAVAVGLVLSLMAPAASAGPTLIFDAATGEIISQDRAGEPWYPASLTKLMTAYVVFQKITVSELAARQPPSKLGLLAGSTITVDLALQTLLVYSANDMAYVLAEAAAGSAQHFVEEMNLAASRLGMTATYFANPNGLFDPRQVISARDIGFLAATILREFPEYAHYFSQPYVAIGKHKLFNHNMLLRQMKVADGMKTGFICNSGYNLVASASDDGHKVIAVVLGAPGIKARNDLAQMMLTSALERPPPAQRSAVASIANAPLGKLVPADLTTTVCKGKSPAAMAPPSALSGWGISLGRYETAQTADMALRGRLLGAREILQGGSSGVVKDPSGSGYSAMVWDLDQNSSLALCNFFRQQTAYCDVMTPESFASIATLAAGTEKVQPAAGGGDPAPPAKKKRKTRK
;
A
#
# COMPACT_ATOMS: atom_id res chain seq x y z
N MET A 1 47.91 -61.16 27.72
CA MET A 1 47.65 -59.75 28.07
C MET A 1 46.75 -59.11 26.98
N ALA A 2 45.45 -58.98 27.27
CA ALA A 2 44.49 -58.47 26.32
C ALA A 2 44.17 -56.98 26.73
N VAL A 3 44.47 -56.03 25.88
CA VAL A 3 44.18 -54.64 26.09
C VAL A 3 42.79 -54.33 25.51
N MET A 4 41.82 -54.10 26.41
CA MET A 4 40.45 -53.69 26.06
C MET A 4 40.45 -52.20 25.72
N TRP A 5 40.18 -51.85 24.44
CA TRP A 5 39.91 -50.45 24.01
C TRP A 5 38.44 -50.13 24.25
N ARG A 6 38.17 -49.25 25.22
CA ARG A 6 36.86 -48.65 25.44
C ARG A 6 36.62 -47.57 24.38
N ARG A 7 35.69 -47.78 23.44
CA ARG A 7 35.17 -46.76 22.54
C ARG A 7 34.23 -45.88 23.33
N LYS A 8 34.61 -44.59 23.51
CA LYS A 8 33.70 -43.53 23.96
C LYS A 8 32.81 -43.13 22.82
N ALA A 9 31.51 -43.38 22.89
CA ALA A 9 30.52 -42.86 21.98
C ALA A 9 30.31 -41.37 22.31
N VAL A 10 30.70 -40.48 21.38
CA VAL A 10 30.36 -39.05 21.44
C VAL A 10 28.96 -38.92 20.83
N ALA A 11 27.97 -38.63 21.67
CA ALA A 11 26.64 -38.30 21.22
C ALA A 11 26.70 -36.88 20.63
N VAL A 12 26.66 -36.78 19.29
CA VAL A 12 26.47 -35.50 18.59
C VAL A 12 25.00 -35.17 18.71
N GLY A 13 24.68 -34.27 19.66
CA GLY A 13 23.34 -33.66 19.78
C GLY A 13 23.07 -32.77 18.56
N LEU A 14 22.18 -33.23 17.69
CA LEU A 14 21.65 -32.44 16.59
C LEU A 14 20.76 -31.34 17.17
N VAL A 15 21.32 -30.15 17.37
CA VAL A 15 20.53 -28.95 17.70
C VAL A 15 19.75 -28.58 16.44
N LEU A 16 18.51 -29.04 16.36
CA LEU A 16 17.53 -28.50 15.41
C LEU A 16 17.24 -27.03 15.85
N SER A 17 17.97 -26.10 15.30
CA SER A 17 17.60 -24.69 15.37
C SER A 17 16.26 -24.54 14.65
N LEU A 18 15.18 -24.40 15.42
CA LEU A 18 13.89 -23.91 14.92
C LEU A 18 14.14 -22.48 14.40
N MET A 19 14.52 -22.37 13.12
CA MET A 19 14.45 -21.12 12.41
C MET A 19 12.97 -20.73 12.36
N ALA A 20 12.56 -19.82 13.26
CA ALA A 20 11.31 -19.12 13.09
C ALA A 20 11.33 -18.53 11.68
N PRO A 21 10.26 -18.69 10.88
CA PRO A 21 10.22 -18.10 9.56
C PRO A 21 10.45 -16.60 9.74
N ALA A 22 11.54 -16.07 9.19
CA ALA A 22 11.75 -14.64 9.08
C ALA A 22 10.48 -14.08 8.45
N ALA A 23 9.89 -13.04 9.07
CA ALA A 23 8.72 -12.37 8.51
C ALA A 23 9.07 -11.99 7.07
N SER A 24 8.58 -12.80 6.12
CA SER A 24 8.89 -12.67 4.70
C SER A 24 8.38 -11.30 4.26
N ALA A 25 9.23 -10.49 3.64
CA ALA A 25 8.76 -9.37 2.83
C ALA A 25 7.76 -9.90 1.78
N GLY A 26 6.95 -9.03 1.22
CA GLY A 26 6.15 -9.35 0.04
C GLY A 26 7.03 -9.67 -1.18
N PRO A 27 6.46 -9.64 -2.39
CA PRO A 27 7.21 -9.93 -3.62
C PRO A 27 8.46 -9.09 -3.79
N THR A 28 9.54 -9.72 -4.27
CA THR A 28 10.82 -9.06 -4.54
C THR A 28 11.34 -9.38 -5.93
N LEU A 29 12.09 -8.45 -6.52
CA LEU A 29 12.75 -8.61 -7.80
C LEU A 29 14.02 -7.76 -7.83
N ILE A 30 15.11 -8.30 -8.37
CA ILE A 30 16.29 -7.53 -8.78
C ILE A 30 16.76 -7.99 -10.14
N PHE A 31 17.09 -7.04 -11.00
CA PHE A 31 17.47 -7.27 -12.37
C PHE A 31 18.43 -6.19 -12.89
N ASP A 32 19.14 -6.49 -13.95
CA ASP A 32 19.97 -5.54 -14.68
C ASP A 32 19.10 -4.55 -15.45
N ALA A 33 19.34 -3.26 -15.26
CA ALA A 33 18.50 -2.21 -15.82
C ALA A 33 18.63 -2.05 -17.34
N ALA A 34 19.80 -2.36 -17.92
CA ALA A 34 20.07 -2.20 -19.33
C ALA A 34 19.57 -3.39 -20.15
N THR A 35 19.80 -4.61 -19.65
CA THR A 35 19.46 -5.85 -20.37
C THR A 35 18.10 -6.40 -19.99
N GLY A 36 17.55 -6.02 -18.83
CA GLY A 36 16.35 -6.58 -18.25
C GLY A 36 16.54 -8.00 -17.71
N GLU A 37 17.77 -8.49 -17.57
CA GLU A 37 18.06 -9.83 -17.05
C GLU A 37 17.86 -9.94 -15.56
N ILE A 38 17.13 -10.99 -15.14
CA ILE A 38 16.81 -11.23 -13.73
C ILE A 38 18.07 -11.72 -13.00
N ILE A 39 18.41 -11.05 -11.90
CA ILE A 39 19.47 -11.46 -10.97
C ILE A 39 18.88 -12.34 -9.87
N SER A 40 17.74 -11.96 -9.29
CA SER A 40 16.98 -12.73 -8.31
C SER A 40 15.53 -12.27 -8.25
N GLN A 41 14.63 -13.18 -7.92
CA GLN A 41 13.22 -12.85 -7.68
C GLN A 41 12.60 -13.77 -6.62
N ASP A 42 11.58 -13.27 -5.93
CA ASP A 42 10.67 -14.05 -5.13
C ASP A 42 9.24 -13.55 -5.38
N ARG A 43 8.36 -14.42 -5.86
CA ARG A 43 6.94 -14.15 -6.15
C ARG A 43 6.69 -12.87 -6.97
N ALA A 44 7.62 -12.49 -7.85
CA ALA A 44 7.64 -11.19 -8.53
C ALA A 44 6.41 -10.92 -9.42
N GLY A 45 5.67 -11.95 -9.82
CA GLY A 45 4.44 -11.86 -10.58
C GLY A 45 3.16 -11.79 -9.73
N GLU A 46 3.27 -11.86 -8.38
CA GLU A 46 2.11 -11.78 -7.50
C GLU A 46 1.60 -10.34 -7.36
N PRO A 47 0.27 -10.15 -7.30
CA PRO A 47 -0.31 -8.83 -7.10
C PRO A 47 0.00 -8.30 -5.70
N TRP A 48 0.28 -7.00 -5.62
CA TRP A 48 0.55 -6.28 -4.38
C TRP A 48 -0.05 -4.88 -4.42
N TYR A 49 -0.34 -4.28 -3.28
CA TYR A 49 -0.77 -2.89 -3.22
C TYR A 49 0.42 -1.96 -3.46
N PRO A 50 0.42 -1.13 -4.53
CA PRO A 50 1.58 -0.34 -4.92
C PRO A 50 1.88 0.80 -3.95
N ALA A 51 0.89 1.30 -3.23
CA ALA A 51 1.01 2.54 -2.47
C ALA A 51 1.59 3.66 -3.38
N SER A 52 2.44 4.52 -2.84
CA SER A 52 3.03 5.62 -3.62
C SER A 52 4.01 5.20 -4.73
N LEU A 53 4.24 3.91 -4.96
CA LEU A 53 4.93 3.46 -6.19
C LEU A 53 4.09 3.77 -7.44
N THR A 54 2.76 3.89 -7.30
CA THR A 54 1.83 4.39 -8.34
C THR A 54 2.32 5.70 -8.97
N LYS A 55 2.99 6.55 -8.21
CA LYS A 55 3.51 7.84 -8.69
C LYS A 55 4.63 7.72 -9.73
N LEU A 56 5.22 6.54 -9.90
CA LEU A 56 6.09 6.27 -11.04
C LEU A 56 5.30 6.29 -12.36
N MET A 57 4.09 5.70 -12.37
CA MET A 57 3.20 5.79 -13.53
C MET A 57 2.68 7.22 -13.72
N THR A 58 2.33 7.93 -12.64
CA THR A 58 1.94 9.34 -12.72
C THR A 58 3.03 10.20 -13.34
N ALA A 59 4.28 10.02 -12.92
CA ALA A 59 5.42 10.72 -13.51
C ALA A 59 5.64 10.35 -14.99
N TYR A 60 5.42 9.09 -15.36
CA TYR A 60 5.56 8.60 -16.72
C TYR A 60 4.64 9.33 -17.73
N VAL A 61 3.48 9.80 -17.28
CA VAL A 61 2.42 10.34 -18.17
C VAL A 61 2.46 11.89 -18.32
N VAL A 62 3.17 12.67 -17.48
CA VAL A 62 2.94 14.13 -17.35
C VAL A 62 4.06 15.06 -17.80
N PHE A 63 3.74 16.12 -18.59
CA PHE A 63 4.60 17.34 -18.71
C PHE A 63 3.87 18.59 -19.21
N GLN A 64 3.35 19.51 -18.32
CA GLN A 64 3.05 20.94 -18.60
C GLN A 64 2.69 21.79 -17.33
N LYS A 65 2.47 23.16 -17.45
CA LYS A 65 2.08 24.05 -16.34
C LYS A 65 0.63 23.79 -15.86
N ILE A 66 0.40 23.85 -14.54
CA ILE A 66 -0.81 23.34 -13.92
C ILE A 66 -1.34 24.20 -12.77
N THR A 67 -2.67 24.17 -12.59
CA THR A 67 -3.39 24.84 -11.50
C THR A 67 -3.81 23.82 -10.43
N VAL A 68 -3.71 24.16 -9.14
CA VAL A 68 -4.15 23.34 -8.03
C VAL A 68 -5.66 23.38 -7.91
N SER A 69 -6.34 22.25 -8.07
CA SER A 69 -7.78 22.13 -7.85
C SER A 69 -8.12 21.96 -6.36
N GLU A 70 -9.39 22.13 -6.01
CA GLU A 70 -9.88 21.81 -4.67
C GLU A 70 -9.68 20.33 -4.31
N LEU A 71 -9.90 19.43 -5.27
CA LEU A 71 -9.69 17.98 -5.07
C LEU A 71 -8.23 17.69 -4.73
N ALA A 72 -7.29 18.29 -5.45
CA ALA A 72 -5.87 18.17 -5.19
C ALA A 72 -5.49 18.72 -3.81
N ALA A 73 -5.97 19.92 -3.46
CA ALA A 73 -5.66 20.57 -2.18
C ALA A 73 -6.14 19.78 -0.96
N ARG A 74 -7.20 18.96 -1.11
CA ARG A 74 -7.78 18.13 -0.04
C ARG A 74 -7.09 16.77 0.16
N GLN A 75 -6.11 16.38 -0.67
CA GLN A 75 -5.44 15.09 -0.52
C GLN A 75 -4.76 14.94 0.85
N PRO A 76 -4.77 13.72 1.44
CA PRO A 76 -4.12 13.48 2.74
C PRO A 76 -2.58 13.53 2.62
N PRO A 77 -1.87 13.71 3.73
CA PRO A 77 -0.40 13.67 3.74
C PRO A 77 0.18 12.31 3.24
N SER A 78 1.37 12.29 2.63
CA SER A 78 2.27 13.44 2.43
C SER A 78 1.68 14.40 1.39
N LYS A 79 1.80 15.70 1.59
CA LYS A 79 1.33 16.70 0.61
C LYS A 79 2.13 18.00 0.70
N LEU A 80 2.14 18.76 -0.37
CA LEU A 80 2.72 20.10 -0.40
C LEU A 80 1.83 21.10 0.35
N GLY A 81 0.52 20.91 0.28
CA GLY A 81 -0.46 21.68 1.04
C GLY A 81 -0.77 23.05 0.43
N LEU A 82 -0.67 23.18 -0.88
CA LEU A 82 -1.08 24.42 -1.57
C LEU A 82 -2.60 24.59 -1.50
N LEU A 83 -3.03 25.86 -1.46
CA LEU A 83 -4.44 26.19 -1.52
C LEU A 83 -4.99 25.97 -2.93
N ALA A 84 -6.28 25.67 -3.03
CA ALA A 84 -6.98 25.65 -4.31
C ALA A 84 -6.85 27.00 -5.02
N GLY A 85 -6.69 26.99 -6.34
CA GLY A 85 -6.41 28.18 -7.16
C GLY A 85 -4.93 28.61 -7.21
N SER A 86 -4.07 28.07 -6.34
CA SER A 86 -2.62 28.31 -6.44
C SER A 86 -2.06 27.70 -7.73
N THR A 87 -0.97 28.30 -8.22
CA THR A 87 -0.25 27.78 -9.38
C THR A 87 1.10 27.20 -8.97
N ILE A 88 1.53 26.15 -9.65
CA ILE A 88 2.81 25.49 -9.46
C ILE A 88 3.40 25.14 -10.83
N THR A 89 4.73 25.14 -10.94
CA THR A 89 5.38 24.63 -12.16
C THR A 89 5.31 23.12 -12.20
N VAL A 90 5.26 22.54 -13.39
CA VAL A 90 5.31 21.09 -13.57
C VAL A 90 6.57 20.50 -12.93
N ASP A 91 7.69 21.15 -13.13
CA ASP A 91 8.99 20.72 -12.57
C ASP A 91 8.91 20.58 -11.04
N LEU A 92 8.43 21.61 -10.32
CA LEU A 92 8.30 21.55 -8.86
C LEU A 92 7.25 20.53 -8.41
N ALA A 93 6.15 20.36 -9.16
CA ALA A 93 5.15 19.35 -8.87
C ALA A 93 5.72 17.93 -9.03
N LEU A 94 6.52 17.67 -10.08
CA LEU A 94 7.22 16.41 -10.28
C LEU A 94 8.28 16.15 -9.21
N GLN A 95 9.09 17.15 -8.86
CA GLN A 95 10.06 17.03 -7.78
C GLN A 95 9.36 16.62 -6.46
N THR A 96 8.30 17.32 -6.08
CA THR A 96 7.58 17.02 -4.84
C THR A 96 6.81 15.69 -4.91
N LEU A 97 6.31 15.31 -6.08
CA LEU A 97 5.71 13.99 -6.33
C LEU A 97 6.72 12.86 -6.08
N LEU A 98 7.90 12.95 -6.68
CA LEU A 98 8.89 11.87 -6.69
C LEU A 98 9.74 11.84 -5.42
N VAL A 99 10.20 13.00 -4.94
CA VAL A 99 11.08 13.13 -3.79
C VAL A 99 10.31 13.01 -2.47
N TYR A 100 9.28 13.83 -2.28
CA TYR A 100 8.50 13.90 -1.04
C TYR A 100 7.24 13.04 -1.07
N SER A 101 6.89 12.48 -2.23
CA SER A 101 5.70 11.64 -2.40
C SER A 101 4.38 12.39 -2.19
N ALA A 102 4.31 13.67 -2.57
CA ALA A 102 3.17 14.53 -2.36
C ALA A 102 1.91 13.99 -3.07
N ASN A 103 0.84 13.73 -2.31
CA ASN A 103 -0.40 13.16 -2.82
C ASN A 103 -1.24 14.17 -3.59
N ASP A 104 -1.25 15.42 -3.14
CA ASP A 104 -1.88 16.55 -3.81
C ASP A 104 -1.27 16.79 -5.20
N MET A 105 0.05 16.70 -5.32
CA MET A 105 0.73 16.86 -6.60
C MET A 105 0.42 15.73 -7.60
N ALA A 106 0.11 14.53 -7.14
CA ALA A 106 -0.37 13.47 -8.03
C ALA A 106 -1.69 13.84 -8.70
N TYR A 107 -2.62 14.45 -7.96
CA TYR A 107 -3.90 14.92 -8.51
C TYR A 107 -3.72 16.16 -9.39
N VAL A 108 -2.93 17.13 -8.95
CA VAL A 108 -2.60 18.32 -9.74
C VAL A 108 -2.05 17.95 -11.12
N LEU A 109 -1.08 17.02 -11.16
CA LEU A 109 -0.48 16.54 -12.39
C LEU A 109 -1.48 15.76 -13.25
N ALA A 110 -2.28 14.89 -12.63
CA ALA A 110 -3.29 14.10 -13.32
C ALA A 110 -4.36 14.96 -14.01
N GLU A 111 -4.90 15.93 -13.28
CA GLU A 111 -5.92 16.84 -13.79
C GLU A 111 -5.38 17.75 -14.91
N ALA A 112 -4.14 18.19 -14.78
CA ALA A 112 -3.50 19.01 -15.79
C ALA A 112 -3.21 18.22 -17.09
N ALA A 113 -2.83 16.96 -16.97
CA ALA A 113 -2.49 16.13 -18.13
C ALA A 113 -3.73 15.65 -18.89
N ALA A 114 -4.79 15.25 -18.18
CA ALA A 114 -5.95 14.57 -18.76
C ALA A 114 -7.28 15.30 -18.51
N GLY A 115 -7.27 16.50 -17.97
CA GLY A 115 -8.48 17.29 -17.64
C GLY A 115 -9.21 16.79 -16.38
N SER A 116 -9.01 15.55 -15.95
CA SER A 116 -9.54 15.00 -14.71
C SER A 116 -8.69 13.86 -14.18
N ALA A 117 -8.72 13.62 -12.87
CA ALA A 117 -8.05 12.48 -12.26
C ALA A 117 -8.60 11.14 -12.78
N GLN A 118 -9.88 11.08 -13.16
CA GLN A 118 -10.50 9.87 -13.71
C GLN A 118 -9.95 9.53 -15.09
N HIS A 119 -9.96 10.48 -16.05
CA HIS A 119 -9.39 10.25 -17.37
C HIS A 119 -7.90 9.92 -17.28
N PHE A 120 -7.18 10.56 -16.36
CA PHE A 120 -5.78 10.22 -16.13
C PHE A 120 -5.58 8.77 -15.68
N VAL A 121 -6.44 8.26 -14.79
CA VAL A 121 -6.39 6.85 -14.36
C VAL A 121 -6.68 5.90 -15.52
N GLU A 122 -7.58 6.26 -16.43
CA GLU A 122 -7.81 5.50 -17.66
C GLU A 122 -6.53 5.47 -18.52
N GLU A 123 -5.85 6.60 -18.68
CA GLU A 123 -4.56 6.68 -19.40
C GLU A 123 -3.46 5.88 -18.71
N MET A 124 -3.38 5.90 -17.35
CA MET A 124 -2.46 5.05 -16.60
C MET A 124 -2.69 3.57 -16.90
N ASN A 125 -3.95 3.11 -16.97
CA ASN A 125 -4.28 1.72 -17.28
C ASN A 125 -4.02 1.37 -18.75
N LEU A 126 -4.27 2.29 -19.68
CA LEU A 126 -3.87 2.14 -21.09
C LEU A 126 -2.35 2.04 -21.24
N ALA A 127 -1.58 2.87 -20.52
CA ALA A 127 -0.13 2.79 -20.52
C ALA A 127 0.36 1.46 -19.91
N ALA A 128 -0.23 1.01 -18.82
CA ALA A 128 0.06 -0.30 -18.22
C ALA A 128 -0.19 -1.44 -19.21
N SER A 129 -1.30 -1.40 -19.93
CA SER A 129 -1.63 -2.38 -20.97
C SER A 129 -0.61 -2.37 -22.12
N ARG A 130 -0.25 -1.18 -22.64
CA ARG A 130 0.79 -1.04 -23.69
C ARG A 130 2.15 -1.57 -23.26
N LEU A 131 2.49 -1.40 -21.98
CA LEU A 131 3.74 -1.90 -21.40
C LEU A 131 3.68 -3.39 -21.02
N GLY A 132 2.56 -4.07 -21.24
CA GLY A 132 2.40 -5.48 -20.88
C GLY A 132 2.43 -5.74 -19.37
N MET A 133 1.94 -4.79 -18.57
CA MET A 133 1.84 -4.87 -17.10
C MET A 133 0.55 -5.63 -16.72
N THR A 134 0.51 -6.92 -17.00
CA THR A 134 -0.71 -7.75 -16.96
C THR A 134 -1.24 -8.06 -15.55
N ALA A 135 -0.46 -7.79 -14.49
CA ALA A 135 -0.89 -7.90 -13.09
C ALA A 135 -1.06 -6.53 -12.42
N THR A 136 -1.38 -5.50 -13.21
CA THR A 136 -1.47 -4.13 -12.73
C THR A 136 -2.81 -3.51 -13.06
N TYR A 137 -3.40 -2.83 -12.07
CA TYR A 137 -4.55 -1.96 -12.23
C TYR A 137 -4.41 -0.74 -11.31
N PHE A 138 -4.58 0.45 -11.88
CA PHE A 138 -4.57 1.72 -11.15
C PHE A 138 -6.00 2.22 -10.93
N ALA A 139 -6.32 2.66 -9.72
CA ALA A 139 -7.61 3.23 -9.34
C ALA A 139 -7.53 4.72 -8.97
N ASN A 140 -6.32 5.21 -8.67
CA ASN A 140 -6.06 6.62 -8.38
C ASN A 140 -4.59 6.98 -8.70
N PRO A 141 -4.26 8.28 -8.86
CA PRO A 141 -2.92 8.69 -9.28
C PRO A 141 -1.89 8.73 -8.14
N ASN A 142 -2.30 8.66 -6.87
CA ASN A 142 -1.40 8.84 -5.73
C ASN A 142 -1.04 7.56 -4.97
N GLY A 143 -1.74 6.46 -5.21
CA GLY A 143 -1.47 5.18 -4.57
C GLY A 143 -2.12 4.97 -3.20
N LEU A 144 -3.07 5.81 -2.81
CA LEU A 144 -3.89 5.54 -1.64
C LEU A 144 -4.72 4.29 -1.85
N PHE A 145 -5.16 3.68 -0.74
CA PHE A 145 -5.84 2.41 -0.78
C PHE A 145 -7.12 2.44 -1.63
N ASP A 146 -7.17 1.54 -2.57
CA ASP A 146 -8.36 1.05 -3.27
C ASP A 146 -8.16 -0.46 -3.46
N PRO A 147 -9.15 -1.31 -3.15
CA PRO A 147 -8.99 -2.76 -3.24
C PRO A 147 -8.71 -3.27 -4.66
N ARG A 148 -9.04 -2.47 -5.69
CA ARG A 148 -8.75 -2.79 -7.09
C ARG A 148 -7.32 -2.43 -7.49
N GLN A 149 -6.67 -1.51 -6.74
CA GLN A 149 -5.35 -0.98 -7.09
C GLN A 149 -4.26 -1.97 -6.71
N VAL A 150 -3.70 -2.62 -7.71
CA VAL A 150 -2.71 -3.68 -7.55
C VAL A 150 -1.57 -3.54 -8.55
N ILE A 151 -0.42 -4.09 -8.22
CA ILE A 151 0.76 -4.17 -9.08
C ILE A 151 1.60 -5.38 -8.68
N SER A 152 2.33 -5.98 -9.62
CA SER A 152 3.35 -6.98 -9.32
C SER A 152 4.75 -6.37 -9.23
N ALA A 153 5.70 -7.06 -8.57
CA ALA A 153 7.10 -6.63 -8.56
C ALA A 153 7.71 -6.65 -9.97
N ARG A 154 7.28 -7.60 -10.80
CA ARG A 154 7.63 -7.67 -12.23
C ARG A 154 7.21 -6.39 -12.96
N ASP A 155 5.96 -5.97 -12.81
CA ASP A 155 5.40 -4.87 -13.57
C ASP A 155 5.98 -3.52 -13.15
N ILE A 156 6.13 -3.26 -11.84
CA ILE A 156 6.72 -2.00 -11.37
C ILE A 156 8.22 -1.92 -11.66
N GLY A 157 8.92 -3.05 -11.64
CA GLY A 157 10.32 -3.13 -12.04
C GLY A 157 10.49 -2.82 -13.52
N PHE A 158 9.65 -3.41 -14.36
CA PHE A 158 9.64 -3.13 -15.80
C PHE A 158 9.32 -1.66 -16.10
N LEU A 159 8.32 -1.07 -15.43
CA LEU A 159 8.01 0.36 -15.54
C LEU A 159 9.21 1.23 -15.14
N ALA A 160 9.89 0.90 -14.04
CA ALA A 160 11.07 1.64 -13.58
C ALA A 160 12.21 1.64 -14.63
N ALA A 161 12.52 0.47 -15.21
CA ALA A 161 13.49 0.36 -16.28
C ALA A 161 13.07 1.14 -17.53
N THR A 162 11.80 1.09 -17.87
CA THR A 162 11.23 1.84 -19.01
C THR A 162 11.37 3.34 -18.81
N ILE A 163 11.07 3.87 -17.62
CA ILE A 163 11.25 5.29 -17.30
C ILE A 163 12.71 5.71 -17.48
N LEU A 164 13.65 4.96 -16.94
CA LEU A 164 15.08 5.28 -17.05
C LEU A 164 15.60 5.22 -18.49
N ARG A 165 15.04 4.36 -19.33
CA ARG A 165 15.40 4.20 -20.74
C ARG A 165 14.75 5.26 -21.62
N GLU A 166 13.47 5.56 -21.43
CA GLU A 166 12.70 6.46 -22.31
C GLU A 166 12.80 7.92 -21.90
N PHE A 167 13.07 8.19 -20.63
CA PHE A 167 13.14 9.52 -20.05
C PHE A 167 14.40 9.74 -19.20
N PRO A 168 15.61 9.49 -19.75
CA PRO A 168 16.85 9.61 -18.99
C PRO A 168 17.12 11.02 -18.46
N GLU A 169 16.60 12.06 -19.12
CA GLU A 169 16.70 13.46 -18.70
C GLU A 169 16.01 13.74 -17.35
N TYR A 170 15.02 12.92 -16.96
CA TYR A 170 14.31 13.05 -15.69
C TYR A 170 14.86 12.14 -14.58
N ALA A 171 15.86 11.32 -14.87
CA ALA A 171 16.45 10.41 -13.88
C ALA A 171 16.99 11.15 -12.65
N HIS A 172 17.42 12.39 -12.81
CA HIS A 172 17.94 13.22 -11.72
C HIS A 172 16.90 13.46 -10.59
N TYR A 173 15.58 13.45 -10.87
CA TYR A 173 14.57 13.59 -9.83
C TYR A 173 14.59 12.45 -8.81
N PHE A 174 14.92 11.25 -9.23
CA PHE A 174 14.93 10.08 -8.36
C PHE A 174 16.09 10.08 -7.37
N SER A 175 17.19 10.75 -7.70
CA SER A 175 18.39 10.85 -6.86
C SER A 175 18.42 12.08 -5.94
N GLN A 176 17.46 13.01 -6.08
CA GLN A 176 17.43 14.22 -5.26
C GLN A 176 17.24 13.88 -3.77
N PRO A 177 18.10 14.35 -2.86
CA PRO A 177 17.97 14.07 -1.43
C PRO A 177 16.84 14.85 -0.77
N TYR A 178 16.45 15.98 -1.33
CA TYR A 178 15.34 16.83 -0.87
C TYR A 178 14.89 17.80 -1.96
N VAL A 179 13.68 18.34 -1.80
CA VAL A 179 13.18 19.51 -2.54
C VAL A 179 13.17 20.71 -1.61
N ALA A 180 13.70 21.85 -2.07
CA ALA A 180 13.67 23.09 -1.33
C ALA A 180 12.47 23.95 -1.75
N ILE A 181 11.63 24.36 -0.80
CA ILE A 181 10.49 25.26 -1.02
C ILE A 181 10.62 26.44 -0.04
N GLY A 182 11.06 27.55 -0.55
CA GLY A 182 11.45 28.69 0.28
C GLY A 182 12.55 28.27 1.28
N LYS A 183 12.27 28.40 2.58
CA LYS A 183 13.19 28.00 3.67
C LYS A 183 13.05 26.53 4.09
N HIS A 184 12.07 25.79 3.57
CA HIS A 184 11.77 24.42 3.98
C HIS A 184 12.42 23.40 3.04
N LYS A 185 12.93 22.32 3.62
CA LYS A 185 13.46 21.15 2.88
C LYS A 185 12.52 19.96 3.09
N LEU A 186 11.98 19.45 2.01
CA LEU A 186 11.17 18.23 1.97
C LEU A 186 12.07 17.05 1.58
N PHE A 187 12.47 16.24 2.55
CA PHE A 187 13.45 15.16 2.34
C PHE A 187 12.86 13.98 1.57
N ASN A 188 13.72 13.38 0.75
CA ASN A 188 13.41 12.15 0.06
C ASN A 188 13.19 11.00 1.08
N HIS A 189 12.10 10.25 0.87
CA HIS A 189 11.78 9.11 1.72
C HIS A 189 12.64 7.87 1.42
N ASN A 190 13.41 7.88 0.31
CA ASN A 190 14.37 6.85 -0.02
C ASN A 190 15.68 7.07 0.75
N MET A 191 15.83 6.39 1.88
CA MET A 191 17.01 6.52 2.72
C MET A 191 18.27 5.91 2.10
N LEU A 192 18.16 5.01 1.11
CA LEU A 192 19.33 4.42 0.44
C LEU A 192 20.19 5.48 -0.23
N LEU A 193 19.59 6.58 -0.73
CA LEU A 193 20.34 7.72 -1.30
C LEU A 193 21.36 8.35 -0.33
N ARG A 194 21.20 8.11 0.98
CA ARG A 194 22.12 8.58 2.04
C ARG A 194 22.97 7.47 2.64
N GLN A 195 22.54 6.22 2.51
CA GLN A 195 23.21 5.05 3.09
C GLN A 195 24.17 4.36 2.12
N MET A 196 23.92 4.49 0.82
CA MET A 196 24.62 3.78 -0.23
C MET A 196 25.06 4.76 -1.34
N LYS A 197 26.36 5.01 -1.49
CA LYS A 197 26.90 6.03 -2.43
C LYS A 197 26.51 5.78 -3.88
N VAL A 198 26.38 4.51 -4.26
CA VAL A 198 26.04 4.09 -5.63
C VAL A 198 24.53 4.06 -5.90
N ALA A 199 23.68 4.30 -4.85
CA ALA A 199 22.23 4.38 -5.02
C ALA A 199 21.84 5.70 -5.71
N ASP A 200 21.00 5.61 -6.75
CA ASP A 200 20.59 6.75 -7.58
C ASP A 200 19.07 6.83 -7.82
N GLY A 201 18.27 6.03 -7.16
CA GLY A 201 16.80 6.06 -7.28
C GLY A 201 16.10 5.06 -6.36
N MET A 202 14.81 4.88 -6.46
CA MET A 202 13.85 5.62 -7.26
C MET A 202 12.67 6.09 -6.38
N LYS A 203 11.82 5.16 -5.89
CA LYS A 203 10.57 5.55 -5.21
C LYS A 203 10.20 4.62 -4.07
N THR A 204 9.75 5.21 -2.96
CA THR A 204 9.17 4.48 -1.82
C THR A 204 7.65 4.49 -1.88
N GLY A 205 7.03 3.51 -1.23
CA GLY A 205 5.59 3.44 -1.01
C GLY A 205 5.26 2.90 0.37
N PHE A 206 4.18 3.39 0.98
CA PHE A 206 3.68 2.91 2.25
C PHE A 206 2.18 3.21 2.40
N ILE A 207 1.43 2.17 2.66
CA ILE A 207 0.11 2.19 3.31
C ILE A 207 0.04 0.99 4.24
N CYS A 208 -0.86 1.01 5.23
CA CYS A 208 -0.94 -0.08 6.21
C CYS A 208 -1.16 -1.45 5.54
N ASN A 209 -2.01 -1.50 4.52
CA ASN A 209 -2.33 -2.72 3.79
C ASN A 209 -1.13 -3.29 3.02
N SER A 210 -0.30 -2.42 2.43
CA SER A 210 0.84 -2.87 1.63
C SER A 210 2.09 -3.16 2.44
N GLY A 211 2.22 -2.61 3.66
CA GLY A 211 3.53 -2.48 4.30
C GLY A 211 4.44 -1.50 3.56
N TYR A 212 5.74 -1.62 3.79
CA TYR A 212 6.75 -0.72 3.22
C TYR A 212 7.30 -1.25 1.91
N ASN A 213 7.14 -0.45 0.84
CA ASN A 213 7.55 -0.77 -0.52
C ASN A 213 8.72 0.12 -0.97
N LEU A 214 9.52 -0.38 -1.90
CA LEU A 214 10.62 0.35 -2.52
C LEU A 214 10.91 -0.21 -3.91
N VAL A 215 11.03 0.69 -4.89
CA VAL A 215 11.83 0.47 -6.09
C VAL A 215 13.11 1.26 -5.90
N ALA A 216 14.24 0.60 -5.92
CA ALA A 216 15.57 1.20 -5.78
C ALA A 216 16.42 0.92 -7.02
N SER A 217 17.28 1.86 -7.36
CA SER A 217 18.31 1.67 -8.37
C SER A 217 19.68 2.06 -7.83
N ALA A 218 20.71 1.41 -8.36
CA ALA A 218 22.11 1.70 -8.05
C ALA A 218 22.97 1.46 -9.29
N SER A 219 24.04 2.25 -9.42
CA SER A 219 24.97 2.16 -10.54
C SER A 219 26.41 2.12 -10.03
N ASP A 220 27.21 1.19 -10.58
CA ASP A 220 28.65 1.11 -10.34
C ASP A 220 29.35 0.73 -11.65
N ASP A 221 30.41 1.45 -12.01
CA ASP A 221 31.18 1.25 -13.25
C ASP A 221 30.30 1.05 -14.51
N GLY A 222 29.24 1.82 -14.65
CA GLY A 222 28.30 1.73 -15.79
C GLY A 222 27.31 0.57 -15.72
N HIS A 223 27.45 -0.32 -14.76
CA HIS A 223 26.47 -1.37 -14.48
C HIS A 223 25.35 -0.84 -13.57
N LYS A 224 24.13 -0.81 -14.07
CA LYS A 224 22.94 -0.34 -13.33
C LYS A 224 21.99 -1.50 -13.03
N VAL A 225 21.59 -1.62 -11.77
CA VAL A 225 20.64 -2.62 -11.30
C VAL A 225 19.42 -1.96 -10.65
N ILE A 226 18.27 -2.60 -10.77
CA ILE A 226 17.02 -2.19 -10.14
C ILE A 226 16.56 -3.29 -9.22
N ALA A 227 16.29 -2.93 -7.95
CA ALA A 227 15.71 -3.80 -6.94
C ALA A 227 14.29 -3.36 -6.59
N VAL A 228 13.37 -4.31 -6.52
CA VAL A 228 11.99 -4.10 -6.06
C VAL A 228 11.78 -4.89 -4.77
N VAL A 229 11.34 -4.20 -3.72
CA VAL A 229 10.96 -4.80 -2.43
C VAL A 229 9.53 -4.35 -2.12
N LEU A 230 8.62 -5.29 -1.99
CA LEU A 230 7.23 -5.04 -1.61
C LEU A 230 6.94 -5.67 -0.25
N GLY A 231 6.07 -5.05 0.55
CA GLY A 231 5.51 -5.65 1.75
C GLY A 231 6.46 -5.83 2.93
N ALA A 232 7.52 -5.06 3.04
CA ALA A 232 8.40 -5.14 4.20
C ALA A 232 7.68 -4.67 5.48
N PRO A 233 7.98 -5.26 6.67
CA PRO A 233 7.30 -4.94 7.91
C PRO A 233 7.71 -3.59 8.51
N GLY A 234 8.77 -2.96 8.00
CA GLY A 234 9.28 -1.68 8.51
C GLY A 234 10.28 -1.03 7.56
N ILE A 235 10.56 0.26 7.81
CA ILE A 235 11.50 1.05 7.00
C ILE A 235 12.89 0.41 6.98
N LYS A 236 13.37 -0.02 8.16
CA LYS A 236 14.71 -0.63 8.27
C LYS A 236 14.78 -1.93 7.49
N ALA A 237 13.83 -2.84 7.69
CA ALA A 237 13.80 -4.13 6.99
C ALA A 237 13.73 -3.96 5.46
N ARG A 238 12.93 -3.00 4.96
CA ARG A 238 12.84 -2.64 3.55
C ARG A 238 14.19 -2.17 3.00
N ASN A 239 14.84 -1.26 3.72
CA ASN A 239 16.11 -0.68 3.25
C ASN A 239 17.25 -1.69 3.32
N ASP A 240 17.37 -2.45 4.41
CA ASP A 240 18.41 -3.46 4.58
C ASP A 240 18.31 -4.54 3.48
N LEU A 241 17.09 -5.00 3.20
CA LEU A 241 16.87 -5.99 2.13
C LEU A 241 17.24 -5.41 0.75
N ALA A 242 16.79 -4.20 0.43
CA ALA A 242 17.11 -3.57 -0.85
C ALA A 242 18.61 -3.30 -0.98
N GLN A 243 19.27 -2.83 0.08
CA GLN A 243 20.73 -2.62 0.08
C GLN A 243 21.48 -3.93 -0.15
N MET A 244 21.11 -5.01 0.55
CA MET A 244 21.70 -6.33 0.38
C MET A 244 21.56 -6.83 -1.07
N MET A 245 20.36 -6.71 -1.65
CA MET A 245 20.08 -7.11 -3.03
C MET A 245 20.95 -6.32 -4.02
N LEU A 246 20.98 -4.98 -3.89
CA LEU A 246 21.76 -4.10 -4.78
C LEU A 246 23.26 -4.37 -4.67
N THR A 247 23.81 -4.43 -3.45
CA THR A 247 25.23 -4.71 -3.23
C THR A 247 25.62 -6.07 -3.81
N SER A 248 24.85 -7.12 -3.50
CA SER A 248 25.12 -8.47 -4.02
C SER A 248 25.04 -8.54 -5.55
N ALA A 249 24.17 -7.74 -6.18
CA ALA A 249 24.04 -7.73 -7.63
C ALA A 249 25.18 -6.98 -8.33
N LEU A 250 25.66 -5.89 -7.72
CA LEU A 250 26.80 -5.11 -8.26
C LEU A 250 28.14 -5.84 -8.08
N GLU A 251 28.33 -6.58 -6.97
CA GLU A 251 29.57 -7.31 -6.68
C GLU A 251 29.72 -8.62 -7.47
N ARG A 252 28.64 -9.18 -7.98
CA ARG A 252 28.68 -10.48 -8.68
C ARG A 252 28.57 -10.28 -10.18
N PRO A 253 29.48 -10.92 -10.95
CA PRO A 253 29.29 -10.97 -12.40
C PRO A 253 27.97 -11.66 -12.72
N PRO A 254 27.27 -11.21 -13.78
CA PRO A 254 26.03 -11.82 -14.21
C PRO A 254 26.22 -13.32 -14.49
N PRO A 255 25.29 -14.21 -14.09
CA PRO A 255 25.31 -15.59 -14.51
C PRO A 255 25.21 -15.68 -16.03
N ALA A 256 25.83 -16.73 -16.60
CA ALA A 256 25.97 -16.92 -18.05
C ALA A 256 24.63 -17.10 -18.79
N GLN A 257 23.54 -17.45 -18.10
CA GLN A 257 22.20 -17.54 -18.66
C GLN A 257 21.22 -16.87 -17.70
N ARG A 258 20.50 -15.87 -18.17
CA ARG A 258 19.47 -15.14 -17.42
C ARG A 258 18.17 -15.06 -18.21
N SER A 259 17.05 -15.21 -17.50
CA SER A 259 15.74 -14.88 -18.05
C SER A 259 15.51 -13.37 -17.96
N ALA A 260 14.87 -12.79 -18.94
CA ALA A 260 14.48 -11.38 -18.89
C ALA A 260 13.28 -11.17 -17.95
N VAL A 261 13.16 -9.99 -17.31
CA VAL A 261 12.01 -9.61 -16.47
C VAL A 261 10.69 -9.82 -17.21
N ALA A 262 10.64 -9.57 -18.50
CA ALA A 262 9.46 -9.78 -19.33
C ALA A 262 8.97 -11.24 -19.36
N SER A 263 9.86 -12.22 -19.10
CA SER A 263 9.49 -13.65 -19.09
C SER A 263 8.87 -14.13 -17.77
N ILE A 264 8.87 -13.30 -16.72
CA ILE A 264 8.18 -13.65 -15.46
C ILE A 264 6.69 -13.71 -15.73
N ALA A 265 6.06 -14.86 -15.42
CA ALA A 265 4.63 -15.00 -15.49
C ALA A 265 3.94 -14.22 -14.37
N ASN A 266 3.07 -13.29 -14.74
CA ASN A 266 2.19 -12.63 -13.79
C ASN A 266 1.03 -13.54 -13.37
N ALA A 267 0.61 -13.44 -12.13
CA ALA A 267 -0.68 -13.96 -11.72
C ALA A 267 -1.79 -13.17 -12.42
N PRO A 268 -2.83 -13.82 -12.97
CA PRO A 268 -3.95 -13.12 -13.59
C PRO A 268 -4.65 -12.19 -12.59
N LEU A 269 -5.03 -10.98 -13.03
CA LEU A 269 -5.81 -10.04 -12.23
C LEU A 269 -7.08 -10.71 -11.68
N GLY A 270 -7.35 -10.47 -10.39
CA GLY A 270 -8.53 -10.99 -9.70
C GLY A 270 -8.41 -12.45 -9.22
N LYS A 271 -7.38 -13.22 -9.61
CA LYS A 271 -7.15 -14.58 -9.09
C LYS A 271 -6.51 -14.61 -7.70
N LEU A 272 -5.64 -13.64 -7.42
CA LEU A 272 -4.98 -13.51 -6.11
C LEU A 272 -5.32 -12.14 -5.55
N VAL A 273 -5.68 -12.12 -4.28
CA VAL A 273 -5.84 -10.87 -3.51
C VAL A 273 -4.53 -10.59 -2.80
N PRO A 274 -3.99 -9.36 -2.85
CA PRO A 274 -2.81 -9.00 -2.09
C PRO A 274 -2.99 -9.25 -0.60
N ALA A 275 -1.95 -9.72 0.07
CA ALA A 275 -1.98 -9.88 1.53
C ALA A 275 -2.17 -8.50 2.20
N ASP A 276 -3.12 -8.42 3.13
CA ASP A 276 -3.35 -7.22 3.95
C ASP A 276 -2.43 -7.24 5.18
N LEU A 277 -1.45 -6.36 5.19
CA LEU A 277 -0.46 -6.25 6.28
C LEU A 277 -0.88 -5.28 7.39
N THR A 278 -2.10 -4.76 7.37
CA THR A 278 -2.56 -3.72 8.28
C THR A 278 -2.34 -4.07 9.75
N THR A 279 -2.72 -5.26 10.16
CA THR A 279 -2.57 -5.73 11.56
C THR A 279 -1.11 -5.95 11.97
N THR A 280 -0.24 -6.24 11.02
CA THR A 280 1.19 -6.47 11.26
C THR A 280 1.97 -5.18 11.33
N VAL A 281 1.67 -4.24 10.43
CA VAL A 281 2.50 -3.04 10.20
C VAL A 281 2.00 -1.82 10.97
N CYS A 282 0.68 -1.68 11.12
CA CYS A 282 0.05 -0.53 11.79
C CYS A 282 -0.56 -0.90 13.15
N LYS A 283 0.10 -1.78 13.90
CA LYS A 283 -0.31 -2.15 15.26
C LYS A 283 -0.56 -0.89 16.12
N GLY A 284 -1.72 -0.83 16.76
CA GLY A 284 -2.11 0.25 17.68
C GLY A 284 -2.83 1.44 17.06
N LYS A 285 -3.01 1.50 15.75
CA LYS A 285 -4.00 2.39 15.13
C LYS A 285 -5.33 1.65 15.12
N SER A 286 -6.10 1.81 16.17
CA SER A 286 -7.50 1.33 16.17
C SER A 286 -8.18 1.82 14.90
N PRO A 287 -8.98 0.97 14.23
CA PRO A 287 -9.93 1.42 13.21
C PRO A 287 -10.76 2.58 13.77
N ALA A 288 -11.29 3.44 12.92
CA ALA A 288 -12.31 4.37 13.35
C ALA A 288 -13.35 3.61 14.19
N ALA A 289 -13.87 4.28 15.21
CA ALA A 289 -14.89 3.67 16.08
C ALA A 289 -15.96 3.05 15.19
N MET A 290 -16.19 1.74 15.35
CA MET A 290 -17.23 1.06 14.61
C MET A 290 -18.57 1.67 15.00
N ALA A 291 -19.37 2.04 14.01
CA ALA A 291 -20.72 2.46 14.27
C ALA A 291 -21.55 1.23 14.68
N PRO A 292 -22.27 1.29 15.79
CA PRO A 292 -23.19 0.22 16.14
C PRO A 292 -24.31 0.15 15.08
N PRO A 293 -24.78 -1.04 14.69
CA PRO A 293 -25.87 -1.18 13.73
C PRO A 293 -27.14 -0.39 14.10
N SER A 294 -27.35 -0.12 15.39
CA SER A 294 -28.45 0.72 15.90
C SER A 294 -28.30 2.22 15.56
N ALA A 295 -27.14 2.67 15.13
CA ALA A 295 -26.94 4.06 14.70
C ALA A 295 -27.37 4.31 13.24
N LEU A 296 -27.64 3.25 12.47
CA LEU A 296 -28.04 3.35 11.07
C LEU A 296 -29.49 3.85 10.97
N SER A 297 -29.68 4.95 10.25
CA SER A 297 -30.99 5.59 10.06
C SER A 297 -31.09 6.26 8.71
N GLY A 298 -32.30 6.63 8.31
CA GLY A 298 -32.54 7.33 7.04
C GLY A 298 -32.20 6.48 5.83
N TRP A 299 -31.96 7.14 4.70
CA TRP A 299 -31.37 6.55 3.51
C TRP A 299 -29.86 6.59 3.60
N GLY A 300 -29.19 5.78 2.79
CA GLY A 300 -27.74 5.81 2.74
C GLY A 300 -27.16 4.96 1.61
N ILE A 301 -25.89 4.69 1.72
CA ILE A 301 -25.17 3.86 0.74
C ILE A 301 -24.22 2.88 1.45
N SER A 302 -24.03 1.72 0.82
CA SER A 302 -22.93 0.80 1.12
C SER A 302 -21.87 0.93 0.05
N LEU A 303 -20.63 1.15 0.47
CA LEU A 303 -19.45 1.28 -0.38
C LEU A 303 -18.65 -0.02 -0.48
N GLY A 304 -19.22 -1.13 -0.06
CA GLY A 304 -18.65 -2.47 -0.14
C GLY A 304 -18.41 -3.13 1.20
N ARG A 305 -18.12 -4.44 1.13
CA ARG A 305 -17.80 -5.30 2.28
C ARG A 305 -16.30 -5.62 2.26
N TYR A 306 -15.71 -5.71 3.44
CA TYR A 306 -14.27 -5.87 3.65
C TYR A 306 -14.03 -6.90 4.75
N GLU A 307 -12.91 -7.58 4.70
CA GLU A 307 -12.57 -8.60 5.72
C GLU A 307 -12.22 -7.98 7.08
N THR A 308 -11.70 -6.75 7.10
CA THR A 308 -11.31 -6.07 8.35
C THR A 308 -11.97 -4.69 8.47
N ALA A 309 -12.22 -4.26 9.71
CA ALA A 309 -12.75 -2.92 9.99
C ALA A 309 -11.83 -1.81 9.46
N GLN A 310 -10.55 -2.06 9.44
CA GLN A 310 -9.56 -1.08 9.00
C GLN A 310 -9.56 -0.91 7.48
N THR A 311 -9.68 -2.00 6.71
CA THR A 311 -9.83 -1.92 5.25
C THR A 311 -11.13 -1.21 4.85
N ALA A 312 -12.21 -1.46 5.59
CA ALA A 312 -13.48 -0.77 5.42
C ALA A 312 -13.36 0.74 5.69
N ASP A 313 -12.69 1.14 6.78
CA ASP A 313 -12.48 2.55 7.15
C ASP A 313 -11.62 3.29 6.13
N MET A 314 -10.54 2.67 5.67
CA MET A 314 -9.67 3.26 4.67
C MET A 314 -10.37 3.45 3.32
N ALA A 315 -11.15 2.46 2.87
CA ALA A 315 -11.95 2.56 1.66
C ALA A 315 -13.03 3.64 1.79
N LEU A 316 -13.70 3.72 2.94
CA LEU A 316 -14.67 4.75 3.25
C LEU A 316 -14.06 6.15 3.14
N ARG A 317 -12.99 6.41 3.87
CA ARG A 317 -12.31 7.71 3.86
C ARG A 317 -11.76 8.09 2.49
N GLY A 318 -11.13 7.13 1.80
CA GLY A 318 -10.60 7.35 0.47
C GLY A 318 -11.68 7.78 -0.53
N ARG A 319 -12.83 7.11 -0.51
CA ARG A 319 -13.97 7.44 -1.39
C ARG A 319 -14.65 8.76 -1.01
N LEU A 320 -14.90 8.99 0.27
CA LEU A 320 -15.57 10.21 0.73
C LEU A 320 -14.74 11.47 0.50
N LEU A 321 -13.41 11.38 0.41
CA LEU A 321 -12.57 12.52 0.03
C LEU A 321 -12.95 13.07 -1.35
N GLY A 322 -13.25 12.21 -2.32
CA GLY A 322 -13.68 12.62 -3.67
C GLY A 322 -15.15 13.07 -3.76
N ALA A 323 -15.97 12.72 -2.79
CA ALA A 323 -17.44 12.94 -2.84
C ALA A 323 -17.91 14.09 -1.95
N ARG A 324 -17.02 14.86 -1.32
CA ARG A 324 -17.38 15.91 -0.33
C ARG A 324 -18.29 16.99 -0.84
N GLU A 325 -18.25 17.30 -2.13
CA GLU A 325 -19.11 18.31 -2.73
C GLU A 325 -20.56 17.82 -2.91
N ILE A 326 -20.71 16.50 -3.07
CA ILE A 326 -22.02 15.84 -3.25
C ILE A 326 -22.60 15.43 -1.91
N LEU A 327 -21.74 15.07 -0.95
CA LEU A 327 -22.13 14.65 0.38
C LEU A 327 -22.43 15.87 1.26
N GLN A 328 -23.64 16.36 1.22
CA GLN A 328 -24.13 17.42 2.10
C GLN A 328 -24.87 16.81 3.29
N GLY A 329 -24.12 16.55 4.38
CA GLY A 329 -24.68 15.96 5.61
C GLY A 329 -24.52 14.43 5.67
N GLY A 330 -25.27 13.82 6.57
CA GLY A 330 -25.21 12.39 6.86
C GLY A 330 -24.04 11.99 7.76
N SER A 331 -24.07 10.75 8.19
CA SER A 331 -23.06 10.09 9.02
C SER A 331 -22.33 9.03 8.20
N SER A 332 -21.09 8.73 8.54
CA SER A 332 -20.31 7.70 7.84
C SER A 332 -19.49 6.88 8.82
N GLY A 333 -19.31 5.60 8.55
CA GLY A 333 -18.56 4.73 9.43
C GLY A 333 -18.43 3.31 8.91
N VAL A 334 -17.73 2.51 9.69
CA VAL A 334 -17.59 1.07 9.49
C VAL A 334 -18.59 0.36 10.37
N VAL A 335 -19.36 -0.55 9.80
CA VAL A 335 -20.36 -1.37 10.49
C VAL A 335 -19.94 -2.83 10.38
N LYS A 336 -19.93 -3.55 11.50
CA LYS A 336 -19.69 -4.99 11.49
C LYS A 336 -20.89 -5.70 10.86
N ASP A 337 -20.62 -6.63 9.94
CA ASP A 337 -21.68 -7.43 9.33
C ASP A 337 -22.33 -8.33 10.36
N PRO A 338 -23.68 -8.30 10.50
CA PRO A 338 -24.39 -9.16 11.45
C PRO A 338 -24.19 -10.66 11.21
N SER A 339 -23.87 -11.06 9.97
CA SER A 339 -23.56 -12.46 9.64
C SER A 339 -22.20 -12.93 10.18
N GLY A 340 -21.43 -12.04 10.79
CA GLY A 340 -20.12 -12.35 11.36
C GLY A 340 -18.94 -12.37 10.36
N SER A 341 -19.19 -12.22 9.07
CA SER A 341 -18.19 -12.45 8.00
C SER A 341 -17.61 -11.18 7.38
N GLY A 342 -17.35 -10.12 8.18
CA GLY A 342 -16.68 -8.93 7.66
C GLY A 342 -17.24 -7.61 8.15
N TYR A 343 -16.91 -6.55 7.42
CA TYR A 343 -17.21 -5.16 7.78
C TYR A 343 -17.66 -4.41 6.53
N SER A 344 -18.67 -3.56 6.67
CA SER A 344 -19.19 -2.72 5.60
C SER A 344 -18.80 -1.27 5.79
N ALA A 345 -18.33 -0.62 4.72
CA ALA A 345 -18.13 0.83 4.68
C ALA A 345 -19.47 1.48 4.29
N MET A 346 -20.03 2.31 5.14
CA MET A 346 -21.39 2.84 4.98
C MET A 346 -21.46 4.34 5.20
N VAL A 347 -22.42 4.98 4.51
CA VAL A 347 -22.91 6.34 4.79
C VAL A 347 -24.40 6.23 5.02
N TRP A 348 -24.93 6.89 6.06
CA TRP A 348 -26.34 6.85 6.45
C TRP A 348 -26.81 8.22 6.90
N ASP A 349 -28.08 8.31 7.27
CA ASP A 349 -28.74 9.56 7.68
C ASP A 349 -28.78 10.58 6.54
N LEU A 350 -29.00 10.09 5.34
CA LEU A 350 -29.21 10.86 4.12
C LEU A 350 -30.70 10.85 3.75
N ASP A 351 -31.08 11.70 2.80
CA ASP A 351 -32.33 11.56 2.05
C ASP A 351 -32.13 10.64 0.82
N GLN A 352 -33.24 10.25 0.19
CA GLN A 352 -33.23 9.34 -0.96
C GLN A 352 -32.44 9.92 -2.16
N ASN A 353 -32.64 11.19 -2.47
CA ASN A 353 -32.02 11.84 -3.62
C ASN A 353 -30.50 11.97 -3.45
N SER A 354 -30.07 12.37 -2.25
CA SER A 354 -28.64 12.42 -1.89
C SER A 354 -27.96 11.05 -1.98
N SER A 355 -28.64 9.99 -1.52
CA SER A 355 -28.11 8.62 -1.61
C SER A 355 -27.98 8.15 -3.05
N LEU A 356 -28.98 8.42 -3.89
CA LEU A 356 -28.94 8.11 -5.33
C LEU A 356 -27.83 8.90 -6.06
N ALA A 357 -27.75 10.22 -5.80
CA ALA A 357 -26.74 11.07 -6.41
C ALA A 357 -25.32 10.63 -6.04
N LEU A 358 -25.09 10.34 -4.75
CA LEU A 358 -23.81 9.89 -4.24
C LEU A 358 -23.42 8.51 -4.82
N CYS A 359 -24.39 7.58 -4.91
CA CYS A 359 -24.14 6.26 -5.49
C CYS A 359 -23.90 6.32 -7.00
N ASN A 360 -24.61 7.16 -7.73
CA ASN A 360 -24.35 7.40 -9.16
C ASN A 360 -22.95 7.98 -9.38
N PHE A 361 -22.53 8.94 -8.56
CA PHE A 361 -21.17 9.48 -8.61
C PHE A 361 -20.11 8.37 -8.46
N PHE A 362 -20.26 7.47 -7.48
CA PHE A 362 -19.32 6.37 -7.30
C PHE A 362 -19.37 5.33 -8.43
N ARG A 363 -20.56 5.02 -8.94
CA ARG A 363 -20.73 4.07 -10.06
C ARG A 363 -20.12 4.61 -11.35
N GLN A 364 -20.21 5.91 -11.63
CA GLN A 364 -19.52 6.55 -12.76
C GLN A 364 -18.00 6.42 -12.67
N GLN A 365 -17.46 6.31 -11.47
CA GLN A 365 -16.04 6.04 -11.21
C GLN A 365 -15.73 4.52 -11.15
N THR A 366 -16.61 3.66 -11.67
CA THR A 366 -16.50 2.19 -11.61
C THR A 366 -16.35 1.63 -10.19
N ALA A 367 -16.72 2.41 -9.15
CA ALA A 367 -16.67 1.99 -7.78
C ALA A 367 -17.99 1.31 -7.36
N TYR A 368 -17.88 0.25 -6.56
CA TYR A 368 -19.05 -0.40 -5.98
C TYR A 368 -19.83 0.59 -5.12
N CYS A 369 -21.14 0.64 -5.30
CA CYS A 369 -22.06 1.38 -4.47
C CYS A 369 -23.47 0.80 -4.57
N ASP A 370 -24.07 0.50 -3.41
CA ASP A 370 -25.47 0.13 -3.28
C ASP A 370 -26.22 1.17 -2.44
N VAL A 371 -27.41 1.56 -2.91
CA VAL A 371 -28.31 2.43 -2.14
C VAL A 371 -29.02 1.60 -1.07
N MET A 372 -28.95 2.09 0.15
CA MET A 372 -29.55 1.47 1.33
C MET A 372 -30.80 2.23 1.75
N THR A 373 -31.91 1.50 1.88
CA THR A 373 -33.17 2.08 2.37
C THR A 373 -33.23 2.03 3.91
N PRO A 374 -34.13 2.82 4.53
CA PRO A 374 -34.35 2.75 5.98
C PRO A 374 -34.68 1.34 6.47
N GLU A 375 -35.46 0.56 5.69
CA GLU A 375 -35.81 -0.82 6.01
C GLU A 375 -34.60 -1.76 5.95
N SER A 376 -33.67 -1.52 4.99
CA SER A 376 -32.41 -2.27 4.90
C SER A 376 -31.55 -2.05 6.13
N PHE A 377 -31.45 -0.82 6.62
CA PHE A 377 -30.73 -0.50 7.84
C PHE A 377 -31.40 -1.07 9.09
N ALA A 378 -32.73 -1.00 9.18
CA ALA A 378 -33.48 -1.62 10.27
C ALA A 378 -33.26 -3.15 10.31
N SER A 379 -33.21 -3.80 9.17
CA SER A 379 -32.91 -5.24 9.06
C SER A 379 -31.49 -5.57 9.58
N ILE A 380 -30.48 -4.77 9.25
CA ILE A 380 -29.12 -4.91 9.77
C ILE A 380 -29.10 -4.75 11.31
N ALA A 381 -29.79 -3.75 11.85
CA ALA A 381 -29.86 -3.52 13.27
C ALA A 381 -30.56 -4.69 14.01
N THR A 382 -31.64 -5.22 13.44
CA THR A 382 -32.40 -6.36 14.02
C THR A 382 -31.56 -7.63 14.03
N LEU A 383 -30.84 -7.94 12.93
CA LEU A 383 -29.96 -9.10 12.85
C LEU A 383 -28.83 -9.01 13.88
N ALA A 384 -28.24 -7.83 14.05
CA ALA A 384 -27.19 -7.61 15.04
C ALA A 384 -27.67 -7.82 16.48
N ALA A 385 -28.87 -7.33 16.81
CA ALA A 385 -29.51 -7.54 18.15
C ALA A 385 -29.84 -9.02 18.42
N GLY A 386 -30.13 -9.79 17.36
CA GLY A 386 -30.37 -11.22 17.43
C GLY A 386 -29.11 -12.05 17.72
N THR A 387 -27.97 -11.63 17.16
CA THR A 387 -26.69 -12.30 17.38
C THR A 387 -26.09 -12.05 18.76
N GLU A 388 -26.35 -10.90 19.38
CA GLU A 388 -25.93 -10.62 20.78
C GLU A 388 -26.63 -11.50 21.82
N LYS A 389 -27.85 -11.99 21.54
CA LYS A 389 -28.64 -12.82 22.48
C LYS A 389 -28.19 -14.30 22.53
N VAL A 390 -27.24 -14.74 21.69
CA VAL A 390 -26.82 -16.15 21.59
C VAL A 390 -25.39 -16.35 22.17
N GLN A 391 -24.87 -15.45 22.97
CA GLN A 391 -23.69 -15.76 23.78
C GLN A 391 -24.11 -16.67 24.96
N PRO A 392 -23.66 -17.93 25.05
CA PRO A 392 -23.92 -18.76 26.19
C PRO A 392 -23.33 -18.11 27.44
N ALA A 393 -24.13 -18.00 28.50
CA ALA A 393 -23.64 -17.54 29.78
C ALA A 393 -22.39 -18.32 30.16
N ALA A 394 -21.32 -17.65 30.45
CA ALA A 394 -20.07 -18.24 30.92
C ALA A 394 -20.40 -19.05 32.19
N GLY A 395 -20.26 -20.37 32.08
CA GLY A 395 -20.43 -21.31 33.18
C GLY A 395 -19.50 -20.95 34.33
N GLY A 396 -20.06 -21.17 35.54
CA GLY A 396 -19.51 -20.76 36.81
C GLY A 396 -18.04 -21.01 37.01
N GLY A 397 -17.38 -19.98 37.47
CA GLY A 397 -15.99 -20.03 37.86
C GLY A 397 -15.79 -20.87 39.12
N ASP A 398 -14.76 -21.70 39.07
CA ASP A 398 -14.17 -22.35 40.24
C ASP A 398 -13.65 -21.30 41.24
N PRO A 399 -13.78 -21.54 42.57
CA PRO A 399 -13.33 -20.56 43.56
C PRO A 399 -11.79 -20.44 43.56
N ALA A 400 -11.33 -19.21 43.59
CA ALA A 400 -9.90 -18.86 43.64
C ALA A 400 -9.23 -19.43 44.90
N PRO A 401 -7.96 -19.93 44.77
CA PRO A 401 -7.20 -20.41 45.91
C PRO A 401 -6.81 -19.25 46.86
N PRO A 402 -6.71 -19.52 48.19
CA PRO A 402 -6.51 -18.47 49.21
C PRO A 402 -5.14 -17.78 49.07
N ALA A 403 -5.14 -16.45 49.24
CA ALA A 403 -3.98 -15.60 49.20
C ALA A 403 -2.94 -15.95 50.27
N LYS A 404 -1.70 -16.22 49.87
CA LYS A 404 -0.55 -16.42 50.77
C LYS A 404 -0.17 -15.07 51.47
N LYS A 405 -0.29 -15.02 52.79
CA LYS A 405 0.15 -13.91 53.65
C LYS A 405 1.68 -13.69 53.51
N LYS A 406 2.08 -12.50 53.08
CA LYS A 406 3.49 -12.07 53.10
C LYS A 406 3.96 -11.92 54.56
N ARG A 407 4.94 -12.73 54.94
CA ARG A 407 5.66 -12.64 56.21
C ARG A 407 6.62 -11.44 56.15
N LYS A 408 6.35 -10.43 57.01
CA LYS A 408 7.30 -9.33 57.27
C LYS A 408 8.49 -9.89 58.02
N THR A 409 9.68 -9.84 57.47
CA THR A 409 10.94 -9.94 58.21
C THR A 409 11.46 -8.56 58.53
N ARG A 410 11.56 -8.30 59.86
CA ARG A 410 12.33 -7.20 60.45
C ARG A 410 13.83 -7.54 60.37
N LYS A 411 14.63 -6.74 59.76
CA LYS A 411 15.82 -6.13 60.35
C LYS A 411 16.36 -5.06 59.39
#